data_463bbdbdf73ebb64f0873b29fe7b0c59
#
_entry.id   463bbdbdf73ebb64f0873b29fe7b0c59
#
_cell.length_a   1.000
_cell.length_b   1.000
_cell.length_c   1.000
_cell.angle_alpha   90.00
_cell.angle_beta   90.00
_cell.angle_gamma   90.00
#
_symmetry.space_group_name_H-M   'P 1'
#
loop_
_entity.id
_entity.type
_entity.pdbx_description
1 polymer ?
#
loop_
_entity_poly.entity_id
_entity_poly.type
_entity_poly.pdbx_seq_one_letter_code
_entity_poly.pdbx_strand_id
1 'polypeptide(L)'
;MTEYDELIAAADQDYAQGSYKHAHIQYGQAVSVGSARNHFCRQMRGICSRQVAEERMRLAEEHPGQRQDFLDQAARWLAKAEANLDSAFDESPEAERGHIRLEQARTEDAIARFMEMSGGNPARRLSAARTYREEGLELLPDA
;
A
#
# COMPACT_ATOMS: atom_id res chain seq x y z
N MET A 1 -24.34 14.76 3.88
CA MET A 1 -23.15 13.94 3.63
C MET A 1 -23.29 13.27 2.27
N THR A 2 -22.25 13.34 1.45
CA THR A 2 -22.28 12.75 0.12
C THR A 2 -21.99 11.26 0.15
N GLU A 3 -22.30 10.55 -0.93
CA GLU A 3 -21.92 9.14 -1.09
C GLU A 3 -20.42 8.96 -0.94
N TYR A 4 -19.62 9.86 -1.49
CA TYR A 4 -18.16 9.84 -1.34
C TYR A 4 -17.74 9.88 0.13
N ASP A 5 -18.31 10.82 0.89
CA ASP A 5 -17.97 10.97 2.32
C ASP A 5 -18.38 9.74 3.12
N GLU A 6 -19.50 9.13 2.79
CA GLU A 6 -19.96 7.90 3.46
C GLU A 6 -19.03 6.72 3.16
N LEU A 7 -18.55 6.59 1.92
CA LEU A 7 -17.59 5.55 1.55
C LEU A 7 -16.26 5.73 2.26
N ILE A 8 -15.76 6.98 2.34
CA ILE A 8 -14.52 7.29 3.05
C ILE A 8 -14.66 6.95 4.54
N ALA A 9 -15.76 7.35 5.17
CA ALA A 9 -15.99 7.07 6.59
C ALA A 9 -16.03 5.57 6.87
N ALA A 10 -16.72 4.79 6.01
CA ALA A 10 -16.77 3.34 6.15
C ALA A 10 -15.39 2.70 5.94
N ALA A 11 -14.64 3.17 4.94
CA ALA A 11 -13.30 2.68 4.65
C ALA A 11 -12.35 2.97 5.82
N ASP A 12 -12.39 4.19 6.36
CA ASP A 12 -11.55 4.60 7.49
C ASP A 12 -11.85 3.72 8.72
N GLN A 13 -13.13 3.41 8.96
CA GLN A 13 -13.52 2.54 10.06
C GLN A 13 -12.99 1.12 9.87
N ASP A 14 -13.13 0.56 8.67
CA ASP A 14 -12.62 -0.78 8.37
C ASP A 14 -11.09 -0.82 8.49
N TYR A 15 -10.41 0.23 8.03
CA TYR A 15 -8.96 0.33 8.17
C TYR A 15 -8.55 0.33 9.65
N ALA A 16 -9.23 1.13 10.47
CA ALA A 16 -8.94 1.22 11.90
C ALA A 16 -9.15 -0.12 12.63
N GLN A 17 -10.07 -0.95 12.13
CA GLN A 17 -10.36 -2.27 12.68
C GLN A 17 -9.47 -3.38 12.11
N GLY A 18 -8.56 -3.06 11.19
CA GLY A 18 -7.69 -4.04 10.55
C GLY A 18 -8.35 -4.82 9.41
N SER A 19 -9.54 -4.41 8.97
CA SER A 19 -10.25 -5.01 7.84
C SER A 19 -9.75 -4.41 6.52
N TYR A 20 -8.48 -4.65 6.21
CA TYR A 20 -7.78 -3.97 5.12
C TYR A 20 -8.34 -4.28 3.73
N LYS A 21 -8.78 -5.52 3.50
CA LYS A 21 -9.36 -5.90 2.22
C LYS A 21 -10.68 -5.15 1.97
N HIS A 22 -11.53 -5.07 2.99
CA HIS A 22 -12.79 -4.33 2.91
C HIS A 22 -12.54 -2.83 2.73
N ALA A 23 -11.58 -2.28 3.47
CA ALA A 23 -11.20 -0.88 3.33
C ALA A 23 -10.71 -0.58 1.90
N HIS A 24 -9.87 -1.45 1.34
CA HIS A 24 -9.38 -1.33 -0.03
C HIS A 24 -10.53 -1.24 -1.03
N ILE A 25 -11.54 -2.10 -0.90
CA ILE A 25 -12.71 -2.11 -1.77
C ILE A 25 -13.47 -0.79 -1.67
N GLN A 26 -13.71 -0.30 -0.45
CA GLN A 26 -14.47 0.93 -0.22
C GLN A 26 -13.73 2.18 -0.69
N TYR A 27 -12.42 2.27 -0.49
CA TYR A 27 -11.63 3.35 -1.05
C TYR A 27 -11.67 3.32 -2.58
N GLY A 28 -11.69 2.12 -3.18
CA GLY A 28 -11.84 1.98 -4.62
C GLY A 28 -13.19 2.45 -5.14
N GLN A 29 -14.26 2.17 -4.40
CA GLN A 29 -15.59 2.68 -4.72
C GLN A 29 -15.62 4.20 -4.63
N ALA A 30 -14.97 4.79 -3.64
CA ALA A 30 -14.86 6.23 -3.49
C ALA A 30 -14.15 6.88 -4.69
N VAL A 31 -13.09 6.25 -5.20
CA VAL A 31 -12.41 6.73 -6.42
C VAL A 31 -13.38 6.73 -7.60
N SER A 32 -14.22 5.70 -7.73
CA SER A 32 -15.20 5.58 -8.82
C SER A 32 -16.27 6.68 -8.78
N VAL A 33 -16.65 7.10 -7.58
CA VAL A 33 -17.59 8.22 -7.41
C VAL A 33 -16.94 9.53 -7.88
N GLY A 34 -15.63 9.65 -7.67
CA GLY A 34 -14.87 10.80 -8.10
C GLY A 34 -14.86 11.94 -7.09
N SER A 35 -13.67 12.51 -6.91
CA SER A 35 -13.48 13.63 -5.97
C SER A 35 -12.10 14.22 -6.15
N ALA A 36 -11.91 15.45 -5.64
CA ALA A 36 -10.59 16.08 -5.54
C ALA A 36 -9.64 15.33 -4.60
N ARG A 37 -10.13 14.38 -3.80
CA ARG A 37 -9.34 13.57 -2.86
C ARG A 37 -9.01 12.17 -3.38
N ASN A 38 -9.10 11.93 -4.69
CA ASN A 38 -8.80 10.61 -5.25
C ASN A 38 -7.36 10.15 -4.93
N HIS A 39 -6.39 11.08 -4.87
CA HIS A 39 -5.02 10.75 -4.48
C HIS A 39 -4.96 10.15 -3.06
N PHE A 40 -5.75 10.68 -2.13
CA PHE A 40 -5.85 10.12 -0.78
C PHE A 40 -6.41 8.69 -0.82
N CYS A 41 -7.48 8.47 -1.55
CA CYS A 41 -8.07 7.13 -1.68
C CYS A 41 -7.09 6.14 -2.31
N ARG A 42 -6.33 6.55 -3.32
CA ARG A 42 -5.32 5.70 -3.96
C ARG A 42 -4.17 5.39 -3.00
N GLN A 43 -3.75 6.37 -2.21
CA GLN A 43 -2.75 6.15 -1.16
C GLN A 43 -3.24 5.10 -0.17
N MET A 44 -4.47 5.25 0.33
CA MET A 44 -5.04 4.30 1.28
C MET A 44 -5.23 2.91 0.66
N ARG A 45 -5.61 2.83 -0.61
CA ARG A 45 -5.67 1.54 -1.31
C ARG A 45 -4.31 0.87 -1.37
N GLY A 46 -3.25 1.63 -1.62
CA GLY A 46 -1.88 1.12 -1.63
C GLY A 46 -1.47 0.60 -0.26
N ILE A 47 -1.74 1.36 0.79
CA ILE A 47 -1.44 0.96 2.17
C ILE A 47 -2.21 -0.30 2.54
N CYS A 48 -3.51 -0.36 2.26
CA CYS A 48 -4.34 -1.53 2.53
C CYS A 48 -3.84 -2.76 1.77
N SER A 49 -3.48 -2.61 0.49
CA SER A 49 -2.95 -3.70 -0.32
C SER A 49 -1.67 -4.27 0.28
N ARG A 50 -0.77 -3.40 0.74
CA ARG A 50 0.45 -3.85 1.40
C ARG A 50 0.14 -4.62 2.68
N GLN A 51 -0.80 -4.12 3.50
CA GLN A 51 -1.19 -4.80 4.74
C GLN A 51 -1.76 -6.19 4.47
N VAL A 52 -2.58 -6.34 3.43
CA VAL A 52 -3.08 -7.66 3.02
C VAL A 52 -1.94 -8.56 2.58
N ALA A 53 -1.00 -8.03 1.79
CA ALA A 53 0.17 -8.79 1.34
C ALA A 53 1.01 -9.28 2.51
N GLU A 54 1.27 -8.42 3.48
CA GLU A 54 2.04 -8.78 4.68
C GLU A 54 1.35 -9.86 5.49
N GLU A 55 0.02 -9.80 5.59
CA GLU A 55 -0.77 -10.86 6.23
C GLU A 55 -0.63 -12.19 5.50
N ARG A 56 -0.71 -12.18 4.15
CA ARG A 56 -0.54 -13.39 3.35
C ARG A 56 0.87 -13.97 3.49
N MET A 57 1.89 -13.12 3.58
CA MET A 57 3.27 -13.54 3.82
C MET A 57 3.41 -14.24 5.17
N ARG A 58 2.78 -13.69 6.21
CA ARG A 58 2.77 -14.31 7.53
C ARG A 58 2.06 -15.67 7.50
N LEU A 59 0.93 -15.76 6.79
CA LEU A 59 0.21 -17.02 6.64
C LEU A 59 1.04 -18.06 5.90
N ALA A 60 1.86 -17.64 4.92
CA ALA A 60 2.76 -18.54 4.21
C ALA A 60 3.78 -19.16 5.17
N GLU A 61 4.28 -18.40 6.15
CA GLU A 61 5.21 -18.92 7.16
C GLU A 61 4.52 -19.87 8.14
N GLU A 62 3.28 -19.53 8.54
CA GLU A 62 2.52 -20.32 9.52
C GLU A 62 1.95 -21.63 8.94
N HIS A 63 1.74 -21.68 7.62
CA HIS A 63 1.12 -22.82 6.95
C HIS A 63 1.99 -23.33 5.81
N PRO A 64 3.08 -24.09 6.10
CA PRO A 64 4.02 -24.53 5.07
C PRO A 64 3.38 -25.32 3.92
N GLY A 65 2.32 -26.08 4.20
CA GLY A 65 1.60 -26.84 3.17
C GLY A 65 0.85 -25.98 2.15
N GLN A 66 0.61 -24.70 2.49
CA GLN A 66 -0.10 -23.76 1.62
C GLN A 66 0.78 -22.55 1.28
N ARG A 67 2.09 -22.69 1.52
CA ARG A 67 3.04 -21.57 1.38
C ARG A 67 2.96 -20.91 0.01
N GLN A 68 2.99 -21.70 -1.05
CA GLN A 68 3.01 -21.16 -2.40
C GLN A 68 1.72 -20.40 -2.73
N ASP A 69 0.57 -20.92 -2.30
CA ASP A 69 -0.71 -20.26 -2.53
C ASP A 69 -0.75 -18.88 -1.85
N PHE A 70 -0.28 -18.80 -0.60
CA PHE A 70 -0.23 -17.52 0.11
C PHE A 70 0.79 -16.56 -0.50
N LEU A 71 1.94 -17.06 -0.96
CA LEU A 71 2.93 -16.21 -1.63
C LEU A 71 2.40 -15.68 -2.96
N ASP A 72 1.65 -16.47 -3.72
CA ASP A 72 1.02 -16.02 -4.96
C ASP A 72 0.00 -14.91 -4.69
N GLN A 73 -0.77 -15.03 -3.61
CA GLN A 73 -1.69 -13.97 -3.18
C GLN A 73 -0.94 -12.71 -2.78
N ALA A 74 0.13 -12.85 -2.00
CA ALA A 74 0.95 -11.73 -1.57
C ALA A 74 1.54 -10.97 -2.78
N ALA A 75 2.01 -11.69 -3.79
CA ALA A 75 2.57 -11.07 -4.99
C ALA A 75 1.54 -10.17 -5.67
N ARG A 76 0.30 -10.65 -5.81
CA ARG A 76 -0.77 -9.87 -6.43
C ARG A 76 -1.10 -8.60 -5.63
N TRP A 77 -1.16 -8.71 -4.31
CA TRP A 77 -1.45 -7.56 -3.45
C TRP A 77 -0.30 -6.56 -3.42
N LEU A 78 0.95 -7.01 -3.45
CA LEU A 78 2.11 -6.13 -3.55
C LEU A 78 2.12 -5.34 -4.86
N ALA A 79 1.76 -5.98 -5.97
CA ALA A 79 1.64 -5.29 -7.25
C ALA A 79 0.56 -4.20 -7.21
N LYS A 80 -0.57 -4.46 -6.55
CA LYS A 80 -1.63 -3.46 -6.36
C LYS A 80 -1.16 -2.31 -5.48
N ALA A 81 -0.40 -2.61 -4.43
CA ALA A 81 0.15 -1.59 -3.53
C ALA A 81 1.07 -0.64 -4.30
N GLU A 82 1.98 -1.19 -5.07
CA GLU A 82 2.92 -0.42 -5.88
C GLU A 82 2.19 0.49 -6.87
N ALA A 83 1.24 -0.07 -7.62
CA ALA A 83 0.50 0.68 -8.63
C ALA A 83 -0.34 1.81 -8.02
N ASN A 84 -1.03 1.55 -6.91
CA ASN A 84 -1.86 2.57 -6.26
C ASN A 84 -1.02 3.71 -5.67
N LEU A 85 0.14 3.38 -5.07
CA LEU A 85 1.01 4.41 -4.50
C LEU A 85 1.66 5.26 -5.60
N ASP A 86 2.06 4.66 -6.72
CA ASP A 86 2.60 5.41 -7.86
C ASP A 86 1.56 6.38 -8.42
N SER A 87 0.31 5.92 -8.58
CA SER A 87 -0.79 6.79 -9.02
C SER A 87 -1.08 7.89 -8.01
N ALA A 88 -1.06 7.57 -6.73
CA ALA A 88 -1.26 8.55 -5.66
C ALA A 88 -0.18 9.63 -5.71
N PHE A 89 1.07 9.24 -5.90
CA PHE A 89 2.17 10.20 -5.97
C PHE A 89 2.00 11.17 -7.13
N ASP A 90 1.64 10.66 -8.31
CA ASP A 90 1.46 11.48 -9.51
C ASP A 90 0.31 12.48 -9.37
N GLU A 91 -0.75 12.11 -8.66
CA GLU A 91 -1.94 12.94 -8.49
C GLU A 91 -1.89 13.86 -7.27
N SER A 92 -0.93 13.64 -6.36
CA SER A 92 -0.92 14.34 -5.07
C SER A 92 -0.39 15.76 -5.14
N PRO A 93 -0.94 16.66 -4.29
CA PRO A 93 -0.31 17.95 -4.05
C PRO A 93 1.10 17.75 -3.50
N GLU A 94 1.99 18.70 -3.78
CA GLU A 94 3.39 18.65 -3.36
C GLU A 94 3.55 18.40 -1.85
N ALA A 95 2.69 19.04 -1.03
CA ALA A 95 2.76 18.92 0.43
C ALA A 95 2.54 17.50 0.95
N GLU A 96 1.90 16.63 0.17
CA GLU A 96 1.58 15.27 0.58
C GLU A 96 2.54 14.22 0.00
N ARG A 97 3.38 14.60 -0.95
CA ARG A 97 4.25 13.65 -1.67
C ARG A 97 5.29 12.98 -0.77
N GLY A 98 5.76 13.68 0.25
CA GLY A 98 6.72 13.12 1.21
C GLY A 98 6.18 11.87 1.90
N HIS A 99 4.96 11.94 2.38
CA HIS A 99 4.30 10.80 3.04
C HIS A 99 4.11 9.63 2.09
N ILE A 100 3.75 9.92 0.83
CA ILE A 100 3.56 8.87 -0.17
C ILE A 100 4.89 8.18 -0.49
N ARG A 101 5.99 8.94 -0.60
CA ARG A 101 7.33 8.36 -0.79
C ARG A 101 7.70 7.42 0.36
N LEU A 102 7.37 7.78 1.61
CA LEU A 102 7.61 6.90 2.75
C LEU A 102 6.78 5.62 2.66
N GLU A 103 5.54 5.70 2.20
CA GLU A 103 4.73 4.51 1.99
C GLU A 103 5.26 3.65 0.83
N GLN A 104 5.77 4.27 -0.22
CA GLN A 104 6.45 3.55 -1.30
C GLN A 104 7.69 2.82 -0.78
N ALA A 105 8.45 3.46 0.12
CA ALA A 105 9.61 2.81 0.75
C ALA A 105 9.19 1.57 1.54
N ARG A 106 8.13 1.66 2.33
CA ARG A 106 7.60 0.52 3.09
C ARG A 106 7.14 -0.61 2.16
N THR A 107 6.57 -0.25 1.03
CA THR A 107 6.14 -1.22 0.02
C THR A 107 7.34 -1.93 -0.62
N GLU A 108 8.40 -1.19 -0.95
CA GLU A 108 9.62 -1.79 -1.47
C GLU A 108 10.27 -2.73 -0.45
N ASP A 109 10.25 -2.36 0.85
CA ASP A 109 10.73 -3.24 1.91
C ASP A 109 9.90 -4.53 1.97
N ALA A 110 8.58 -4.44 1.84
CA ALA A 110 7.71 -5.60 1.83
C ALA A 110 7.97 -6.50 0.60
N ILE A 111 8.18 -5.89 -0.57
CA ILE A 111 8.54 -6.64 -1.79
C ILE A 111 9.88 -7.34 -1.61
N ALA A 112 10.87 -6.68 -1.01
CA ALA A 112 12.17 -7.26 -0.73
C ALA A 112 12.02 -8.50 0.16
N ARG A 113 11.23 -8.39 1.23
CA ARG A 113 10.94 -9.53 2.11
C ARG A 113 10.26 -10.68 1.36
N PHE A 114 9.28 -10.35 0.51
CA PHE A 114 8.63 -11.34 -0.35
C PHE A 114 9.64 -12.06 -1.23
N MET A 115 10.58 -11.31 -1.83
CA MET A 115 11.61 -11.90 -2.69
C MET A 115 12.52 -12.84 -1.90
N GLU A 116 12.90 -12.50 -0.68
CA GLU A 116 13.67 -13.38 0.20
C GLU A 116 12.91 -14.68 0.47
N MET A 117 11.63 -14.57 0.78
CA MET A 117 10.77 -15.74 1.03
C MET A 117 10.63 -16.64 -0.20
N SER A 118 10.71 -16.05 -1.40
CA SER A 118 10.58 -16.76 -2.67
C SER A 118 11.92 -17.23 -3.24
N GLY A 119 13.04 -16.98 -2.54
CA GLY A 119 14.36 -17.36 -2.98
C GLY A 119 15.01 -16.40 -3.97
N GLY A 120 14.46 -15.20 -4.15
CA GLY A 120 15.01 -14.16 -5.01
C GLY A 120 16.02 -13.28 -4.31
N ASN A 121 16.63 -12.35 -5.06
CA ASN A 121 17.57 -11.40 -4.54
C ASN A 121 16.88 -10.06 -4.24
N PRO A 122 16.79 -9.63 -2.98
CA PRO A 122 16.10 -8.41 -2.59
C PRO A 122 16.89 -7.11 -2.79
N ALA A 123 18.17 -7.18 -3.18
CA ALA A 123 19.08 -6.04 -3.15
C ALA A 123 18.54 -4.82 -3.89
N ARG A 124 17.97 -5.01 -5.08
CA ARG A 124 17.43 -3.92 -5.90
C ARG A 124 16.26 -3.21 -5.20
N ARG A 125 15.37 -3.99 -4.58
CA ARG A 125 14.20 -3.44 -3.89
C ARG A 125 14.61 -2.73 -2.59
N LEU A 126 15.59 -3.25 -1.88
CA LEU A 126 16.13 -2.60 -0.69
C LEU A 126 16.78 -1.26 -1.04
N SER A 127 17.49 -1.20 -2.16
CA SER A 127 18.05 0.05 -2.67
C SER A 127 16.95 1.07 -3.03
N ALA A 128 15.89 0.61 -3.70
CA ALA A 128 14.74 1.45 -4.03
C ALA A 128 14.04 1.97 -2.76
N ALA A 129 13.90 1.13 -1.75
CA ALA A 129 13.30 1.53 -0.47
C ALA A 129 14.11 2.65 0.18
N ARG A 130 15.42 2.55 0.16
CA ARG A 130 16.31 3.58 0.71
C ARG A 130 16.13 4.91 -0.04
N THR A 131 16.13 4.86 -1.36
CA THR A 131 15.94 6.05 -2.20
C THR A 131 14.61 6.73 -1.92
N TYR A 132 13.52 5.97 -1.88
CA TYR A 132 12.21 6.53 -1.57
C TYR A 132 12.15 7.14 -0.17
N ARG A 133 12.80 6.50 0.80
CA ARG A 133 12.82 7.02 2.17
C ARG A 133 13.57 8.34 2.25
N GLU A 134 14.71 8.44 1.58
CA GLU A 134 15.49 9.68 1.54
C GLU A 134 14.69 10.80 0.86
N GLU A 135 14.08 10.52 -0.29
CA GLU A 135 13.23 11.48 -0.99
C GLU A 135 12.03 11.90 -0.14
N GLY A 136 11.40 10.94 0.54
CA GLY A 136 10.26 11.21 1.40
C GLY A 136 10.60 12.15 2.54
N LEU A 137 11.73 11.91 3.20
CA LEU A 137 12.17 12.76 4.31
C LEU A 137 12.50 14.17 3.85
N GLU A 138 13.08 14.32 2.64
CA GLU A 138 13.37 15.64 2.07
C GLU A 138 12.10 16.42 1.73
N LEU A 139 11.06 15.72 1.28
CA LEU A 139 9.79 16.33 0.87
C LEU A 139 8.86 16.66 2.04
N LEU A 140 9.11 16.10 3.23
CA LEU A 140 8.30 16.42 4.39
C LEU A 140 8.54 17.87 4.82
N PRO A 141 7.46 18.61 5.17
CA PRO A 141 7.64 19.96 5.67
C PRO A 141 8.40 19.94 6.98
N ASP A 142 9.23 20.96 7.21
CA ASP A 142 9.93 21.12 8.47
C ASP A 142 8.92 21.32 9.60
N ALA A 143 9.17 20.66 10.72
CA ALA A 143 8.30 20.71 11.88
C ALA A 143 8.39 22.09 12.57
#